data_1f42ce56b8cb6ab98ce9def1e56ae356
#
_entry.id   1f42ce56b8cb6ab98ce9def1e56ae356
#
_cell.length_a   1.000
_cell.length_b   1.000
_cell.length_c   1.000
_cell.angle_alpha   90.00
_cell.angle_beta   90.00
_cell.angle_gamma   90.00
#
_symmetry.space_group_name_H-M   'P 1'
#
loop_
_entity.id
_entity.type
_entity.pdbx_description
1 polymer ?
#
loop_
_entity_poly.entity_id
_entity_poly.type
_entity_poly.pdbx_seq_one_letter_code
_entity_poly.pdbx_strand_id
1 'polypeptide(L)'
;TTSQEGTGTEKKSVSPLSGSTYTITRYDDGKLGAVDSGGTQVPASTLKLINEEFKSMFDKNNDGAFLPDRPVKMDEKFMPSSDALLKMLAVKDDGKTSFDGAEFILKSHSGSTASFDTEMSMTQNIGNGLRLRVKLKGTLDFQPQGTWSTAAHVKGPMTLLNGKGDEKGTGDVAVEITQTFE
;
A
#
# COMPACT_ATOMS: atom_id res chain seq x y z
N THR A 1 -9.38 -3.59 -11.32
CA THR A 1 -10.17 -2.78 -10.35
C THR A 1 -11.60 -2.74 -10.85
N THR A 2 -12.54 -3.19 -10.02
CA THR A 2 -13.98 -3.20 -10.36
C THR A 2 -14.63 -2.08 -9.55
N SER A 3 -15.28 -1.14 -10.23
CA SER A 3 -16.10 -0.11 -9.57
C SER A 3 -17.55 -0.28 -10.00
N GLN A 4 -18.47 -0.25 -9.02
CA GLN A 4 -19.90 -0.33 -9.24
C GLN A 4 -20.52 1.04 -8.98
N GLU A 5 -21.05 1.70 -10.02
CA GLU A 5 -21.88 2.88 -9.86
C GLU A 5 -23.36 2.48 -9.81
N GLY A 6 -24.02 2.93 -8.79
CA GLY A 6 -25.41 2.82 -8.28
C GLY A 6 -26.61 2.35 -9.11
N THR A 7 -26.43 1.79 -10.29
CA THR A 7 -27.51 1.21 -11.11
C THR A 7 -27.15 -0.15 -11.72
N GLY A 8 -26.31 -0.92 -11.05
CA GLY A 8 -26.14 -2.34 -11.37
C GLY A 8 -25.32 -2.69 -12.60
N THR A 9 -24.66 -1.73 -13.24
CA THR A 9 -23.76 -2.02 -14.35
C THR A 9 -22.33 -2.01 -13.84
N GLU A 10 -21.73 -3.19 -13.74
CA GLU A 10 -20.34 -3.37 -13.36
C GLU A 10 -19.42 -2.81 -14.45
N LYS A 11 -18.77 -1.68 -14.19
CA LYS A 11 -17.69 -1.17 -15.07
C LYS A 11 -16.38 -1.81 -14.64
N LYS A 12 -15.90 -2.75 -15.42
CA LYS A 12 -14.53 -3.27 -15.30
C LYS A 12 -13.57 -2.26 -15.94
N SER A 13 -12.79 -1.59 -15.12
CA SER A 13 -11.63 -0.82 -15.57
C SER A 13 -10.40 -1.73 -15.45
N VAL A 14 -9.80 -2.07 -16.57
CA VAL A 14 -8.55 -2.83 -16.60
C VAL A 14 -7.42 -1.84 -16.84
N SER A 15 -6.39 -1.86 -15.99
CA SER A 15 -5.19 -1.05 -16.21
C SER A 15 -4.62 -1.38 -17.61
N PRO A 16 -4.20 -0.38 -18.41
CA PRO A 16 -3.52 -0.63 -19.68
C PRO A 16 -2.25 -1.47 -19.55
N LEU A 17 -1.71 -1.60 -18.33
CA LEU A 17 -0.54 -2.43 -18.02
C LEU A 17 -0.91 -3.89 -17.71
N SER A 18 -2.20 -4.20 -17.52
CA SER A 18 -2.66 -5.54 -17.17
C SER A 18 -2.34 -6.56 -18.24
N GLY A 19 -1.92 -7.76 -17.80
CA GLY A 19 -1.60 -8.87 -18.68
C GLY A 19 -0.22 -8.81 -19.32
N SER A 20 0.58 -7.80 -18.99
CA SER A 20 1.97 -7.68 -19.44
C SER A 20 2.94 -7.77 -18.27
N THR A 21 4.13 -8.26 -18.54
CA THR A 21 5.23 -8.32 -17.56
C THR A 21 6.28 -7.29 -17.96
N TYR A 22 6.71 -6.52 -16.97
CA TYR A 22 7.74 -5.50 -17.15
C TYR A 22 8.84 -5.66 -16.10
N THR A 23 10.08 -5.46 -16.51
CA THR A 23 11.19 -5.22 -15.58
C THR A 23 11.36 -3.70 -15.46
N ILE A 24 11.14 -3.18 -14.26
CA ILE A 24 11.24 -1.74 -13.96
C ILE A 24 12.55 -1.51 -13.22
N THR A 25 13.36 -0.59 -13.72
CA THR A 25 14.63 -0.21 -13.11
C THR A 25 14.54 1.23 -12.64
N ARG A 26 14.95 1.50 -11.41
CA ARG A 26 15.18 2.84 -10.91
C ARG A 26 16.65 3.21 -11.09
N TYR A 27 16.89 4.32 -11.74
CA TYR A 27 18.25 4.90 -11.89
C TYR A 27 18.61 5.78 -10.70
N ASP A 28 19.90 6.07 -10.55
CA ASP A 28 20.43 6.91 -9.47
C ASP A 28 19.88 8.34 -9.49
N ASP A 29 19.46 8.83 -10.65
CA ASP A 29 18.81 10.14 -10.81
C ASP A 29 17.30 10.12 -10.43
N GLY A 30 16.82 8.97 -9.94
CA GLY A 30 15.44 8.78 -9.51
C GLY A 30 14.43 8.49 -10.62
N LYS A 31 14.86 8.46 -11.89
CA LYS A 31 13.99 8.11 -13.01
C LYS A 31 13.75 6.60 -13.07
N LEU A 32 12.59 6.23 -13.59
CA LEU A 32 12.28 4.84 -13.89
C LEU A 32 12.53 4.55 -15.37
N GLY A 33 13.16 3.41 -15.64
CA GLY A 33 13.19 2.77 -16.95
C GLY A 33 12.35 1.50 -16.91
N ALA A 34 11.89 1.02 -18.05
CA ALA A 34 11.18 -0.25 -18.12
C ALA A 34 11.48 -0.96 -19.44
N VAL A 35 11.58 -2.28 -19.33
CA VAL A 35 11.64 -3.20 -20.48
C VAL A 35 10.53 -4.23 -20.38
N ASP A 36 10.07 -4.72 -21.50
CA ASP A 36 9.11 -5.82 -21.58
C ASP A 36 9.78 -7.18 -21.28
N SER A 37 9.00 -8.25 -21.29
CA SER A 37 9.50 -9.62 -21.08
C SER A 37 10.52 -10.09 -22.11
N GLY A 38 10.63 -9.41 -23.25
CA GLY A 38 11.65 -9.64 -24.28
C GLY A 38 12.91 -8.80 -24.11
N GLY A 39 12.99 -7.95 -23.08
CA GLY A 39 14.10 -7.06 -22.84
C GLY A 39 14.08 -5.78 -23.70
N THR A 40 12.98 -5.52 -24.42
CA THR A 40 12.84 -4.33 -25.26
C THR A 40 12.33 -3.15 -24.44
N GLN A 41 12.90 -1.97 -24.65
CA GLN A 41 12.41 -0.74 -23.99
C GLN A 41 10.94 -0.50 -24.35
N VAL A 42 10.14 -0.22 -23.32
CA VAL A 42 8.71 0.08 -23.51
C VAL A 42 8.53 1.46 -24.17
N PRO A 43 7.43 1.65 -24.93
CA PRO A 43 7.07 2.96 -25.49
C PRO A 43 6.95 4.04 -24.42
N ALA A 44 7.21 5.29 -24.76
CA ALA A 44 7.14 6.43 -23.84
C ALA A 44 5.75 6.57 -23.15
N SER A 45 4.67 6.24 -23.84
CA SER A 45 3.31 6.21 -23.27
C SER A 45 3.15 5.16 -22.17
N THR A 46 3.69 3.96 -22.38
CA THR A 46 3.71 2.88 -21.38
C THR A 46 4.59 3.24 -20.19
N LEU A 47 5.78 3.82 -20.45
CA LEU A 47 6.68 4.27 -19.38
C LEU A 47 6.03 5.38 -18.54
N LYS A 48 5.24 6.28 -19.14
CA LYS A 48 4.49 7.29 -18.40
C LYS A 48 3.47 6.66 -17.46
N LEU A 49 2.70 5.66 -17.92
CA LEU A 49 1.74 4.93 -17.07
C LEU A 49 2.45 4.19 -15.93
N ILE A 50 3.58 3.53 -16.23
CA ILE A 50 4.42 2.89 -15.21
C ILE A 50 4.87 3.91 -14.17
N ASN A 51 5.35 5.08 -14.59
CA ASN A 51 5.75 6.14 -13.65
C ASN A 51 4.58 6.65 -12.81
N GLU A 52 3.39 6.82 -13.38
CA GLU A 52 2.20 7.28 -12.64
C GLU A 52 1.73 6.24 -11.62
N GLU A 53 1.79 4.95 -11.95
CA GLU A 53 1.28 3.87 -11.13
C GLU A 53 2.31 3.39 -10.07
N PHE A 54 3.59 3.41 -10.39
CA PHE A 54 4.64 2.81 -9.54
C PHE A 54 5.62 3.81 -8.93
N LYS A 55 5.57 5.10 -9.27
CA LYS A 55 6.51 6.10 -8.75
C LYS A 55 6.61 6.09 -7.23
N SER A 56 5.47 6.01 -6.55
CA SER A 56 5.41 5.99 -5.10
C SER A 56 6.03 4.73 -4.48
N MET A 57 6.01 3.60 -5.19
CA MET A 57 6.62 2.35 -4.71
C MET A 57 8.16 2.42 -4.65
N PHE A 58 8.75 3.32 -5.43
CA PHE A 58 10.20 3.51 -5.50
C PHE A 58 10.71 4.72 -4.73
N ASP A 59 9.85 5.46 -4.04
CA ASP A 59 10.29 6.56 -3.18
C ASP A 59 10.96 6.00 -1.93
N LYS A 60 12.30 6.07 -1.90
CA LYS A 60 13.21 5.44 -0.93
C LYS A 60 12.91 5.70 0.56
N ASN A 61 12.00 6.62 0.87
CA ASN A 61 11.80 7.09 2.24
C ASN A 61 10.46 6.72 2.86
N ASN A 62 9.59 6.00 2.14
CA ASN A 62 8.21 5.81 2.61
C ASN A 62 8.00 4.51 3.38
N ASP A 63 8.56 3.39 2.92
CA ASP A 63 8.26 2.10 3.54
C ASP A 63 8.75 1.97 4.98
N GLY A 64 9.91 2.55 5.29
CA GLY A 64 10.46 2.58 6.64
C GLY A 64 9.88 3.65 7.56
N ALA A 65 9.01 4.53 7.05
CA ALA A 65 8.47 5.64 7.83
C ALA A 65 7.65 5.21 9.06
N PHE A 66 7.13 3.98 9.05
CA PHE A 66 6.38 3.43 10.18
C PHE A 66 7.28 3.01 11.37
N LEU A 67 8.57 2.79 11.13
CA LEU A 67 9.50 2.39 12.19
C LEU A 67 9.77 3.54 13.17
N PRO A 68 9.85 3.28 14.46
CA PRO A 68 10.27 4.30 15.43
C PRO A 68 11.78 4.58 15.33
N ASP A 69 12.19 5.80 15.73
CA ASP A 69 13.59 6.23 15.74
C ASP A 69 14.45 5.56 16.83
N ARG A 70 14.04 4.41 17.31
CA ARG A 70 14.71 3.61 18.35
C ARG A 70 14.67 2.13 18.01
N PRO A 71 15.57 1.32 18.57
CA PRO A 71 15.47 -0.11 18.41
C PRO A 71 14.14 -0.69 18.91
N VAL A 72 13.58 -1.62 18.14
CA VAL A 72 12.39 -2.39 18.49
C VAL A 72 12.82 -3.77 18.97
N LYS A 73 12.27 -4.20 20.11
CA LYS A 73 12.53 -5.54 20.66
C LYS A 73 11.56 -6.56 20.09
N MET A 74 11.93 -7.83 20.16
CA MET A 74 11.04 -8.93 19.83
C MET A 74 9.77 -8.85 20.69
N ASP A 75 8.64 -9.11 20.08
CA ASP A 75 7.29 -9.03 20.66
C ASP A 75 6.90 -7.65 21.22
N GLU A 76 7.73 -6.64 20.95
CA GLU A 76 7.39 -5.27 21.31
C GLU A 76 6.33 -4.72 20.35
N LYS A 77 5.29 -4.19 20.97
CA LYS A 77 4.22 -3.45 20.31
C LYS A 77 4.60 -1.98 20.17
N PHE A 78 4.42 -1.43 18.98
CA PHE A 78 4.50 0.02 18.77
C PHE A 78 3.41 0.51 17.83
N MET A 79 3.11 1.81 17.92
CA MET A 79 2.10 2.48 17.12
C MET A 79 2.76 3.63 16.34
N PRO A 80 2.83 3.55 15.01
CA PRO A 80 3.28 4.66 14.19
C PRO A 80 2.34 5.85 14.26
N SER A 81 2.85 7.05 14.00
CA SER A 81 2.01 8.22 13.83
C SER A 81 1.18 8.13 12.54
N SER A 82 0.08 8.89 12.47
CA SER A 82 -0.74 8.97 11.25
C SER A 82 0.08 9.43 10.04
N ASP A 83 0.98 10.40 10.22
CA ASP A 83 1.86 10.88 9.15
C ASP A 83 2.81 9.79 8.65
N ALA A 84 3.33 8.97 9.56
CA ALA A 84 4.18 7.83 9.22
C ALA A 84 3.42 6.79 8.38
N LEU A 85 2.16 6.52 8.75
CA LEU A 85 1.29 5.59 8.03
C LEU A 85 0.88 6.12 6.66
N LEU A 86 0.55 7.42 6.53
CA LEU A 86 0.27 8.04 5.23
C LEU A 86 1.47 7.90 4.29
N LYS A 87 2.69 8.12 4.79
CA LYS A 87 3.93 7.95 4.02
C LYS A 87 4.15 6.51 3.61
N MET A 88 4.05 5.57 4.56
CA MET A 88 4.21 4.13 4.29
C MET A 88 3.24 3.63 3.23
N LEU A 89 1.98 4.07 3.29
CA LEU A 89 0.93 3.66 2.36
C LEU A 89 0.91 4.50 1.07
N ALA A 90 1.85 5.43 0.91
CA ALA A 90 1.89 6.39 -0.20
C ALA A 90 0.55 7.12 -0.43
N VAL A 91 -0.19 7.36 0.66
CA VAL A 91 -1.46 8.08 0.63
C VAL A 91 -1.19 9.57 0.80
N LYS A 92 -1.78 10.37 -0.08
CA LYS A 92 -1.65 11.82 0.00
C LYS A 92 -2.31 12.36 1.27
N ASP A 93 -1.60 13.19 2.00
CA ASP A 93 -2.16 13.94 3.14
C ASP A 93 -3.03 15.10 2.60
N ASP A 94 -4.29 14.79 2.32
CA ASP A 94 -5.30 15.76 1.88
C ASP A 94 -6.44 15.91 2.92
N GLY A 95 -6.22 15.40 4.13
CA GLY A 95 -7.20 15.39 5.21
C GLY A 95 -8.38 14.44 5.02
N LYS A 96 -8.36 13.61 3.96
CA LYS A 96 -9.46 12.67 3.69
C LYS A 96 -9.27 11.31 4.34
N THR A 97 -8.04 10.96 4.68
CA THR A 97 -7.71 9.68 5.32
C THR A 97 -7.30 9.93 6.77
N SER A 98 -7.87 9.17 7.68
CA SER A 98 -7.51 9.14 9.11
C SER A 98 -7.28 7.70 9.57
N PHE A 99 -6.41 7.53 10.55
CA PHE A 99 -6.16 6.26 11.21
C PHE A 99 -6.77 6.27 12.61
N ASP A 100 -7.66 5.31 12.88
CA ASP A 100 -8.29 5.12 14.18
C ASP A 100 -7.39 4.28 15.12
N GLY A 101 -6.30 3.73 14.57
CA GLY A 101 -5.27 2.98 15.26
C GLY A 101 -4.46 2.15 14.28
N ALA A 102 -3.19 1.98 14.59
CA ALA A 102 -2.31 1.05 13.89
C ALA A 102 -1.30 0.47 14.89
N GLU A 103 -1.15 -0.82 14.85
CA GLU A 103 -0.31 -1.57 15.76
C GLU A 103 0.61 -2.48 14.98
N PHE A 104 1.88 -2.48 15.33
CA PHE A 104 2.89 -3.35 14.76
C PHE A 104 3.63 -4.08 15.88
N ILE A 105 3.87 -5.37 15.71
CA ILE A 105 4.58 -6.22 16.65
C ILE A 105 5.68 -6.94 15.90
N LEU A 106 6.95 -6.73 16.27
CA LEU A 106 8.07 -7.44 15.69
C LEU A 106 8.03 -8.90 16.11
N LYS A 107 7.83 -9.82 15.17
CA LYS A 107 7.70 -11.26 15.42
C LYS A 107 8.95 -12.04 15.11
N SER A 108 9.73 -11.61 14.14
CA SER A 108 11.00 -12.24 13.82
C SER A 108 11.96 -11.25 13.15
N HIS A 109 13.24 -11.53 13.31
CA HIS A 109 14.31 -10.88 12.57
C HIS A 109 15.33 -11.95 12.16
N SER A 110 15.51 -12.15 10.87
CA SER A 110 16.44 -13.13 10.32
C SER A 110 17.19 -12.55 9.13
N GLY A 111 18.50 -12.52 9.22
CA GLY A 111 19.33 -11.90 8.19
C GLY A 111 18.99 -10.42 7.99
N SER A 112 18.57 -10.06 6.78
CA SER A 112 18.17 -8.70 6.42
C SER A 112 16.68 -8.44 6.55
N THR A 113 15.85 -9.43 6.95
CA THR A 113 14.39 -9.29 6.98
C THR A 113 13.86 -9.27 8.40
N ALA A 114 12.97 -8.32 8.67
CA ALA A 114 12.17 -8.23 9.88
C ALA A 114 10.70 -8.47 9.53
N SER A 115 10.03 -9.36 10.28
CA SER A 115 8.61 -9.67 10.09
C SER A 115 7.78 -9.09 11.22
N PHE A 116 6.71 -8.41 10.87
CA PHE A 116 5.79 -7.78 11.80
C PHE A 116 4.39 -8.35 11.64
N ASP A 117 3.73 -8.64 12.78
CA ASP A 117 2.27 -8.69 12.79
C ASP A 117 1.76 -7.25 12.78
N THR A 118 0.71 -6.99 12.00
CA THR A 118 0.11 -5.66 11.92
C THR A 118 -1.41 -5.73 12.03
N GLU A 119 -1.95 -4.74 12.72
CA GLU A 119 -3.38 -4.45 12.74
C GLU A 119 -3.57 -2.95 12.58
N MET A 120 -4.39 -2.52 11.62
CA MET A 120 -4.67 -1.10 11.42
C MET A 120 -6.14 -0.86 11.09
N SER A 121 -6.65 0.28 11.52
CA SER A 121 -7.97 0.77 11.17
C SER A 121 -7.84 2.15 10.56
N MET A 122 -8.37 2.33 9.36
CA MET A 122 -8.39 3.62 8.69
C MET A 122 -9.78 3.96 8.21
N THR A 123 -10.06 5.26 8.16
CA THR A 123 -11.28 5.81 7.58
C THR A 123 -10.92 6.80 6.48
N GLN A 124 -11.49 6.63 5.31
CA GLN A 124 -11.28 7.50 4.16
C GLN A 124 -12.58 8.19 3.75
N ASN A 125 -12.56 9.50 3.58
CA ASN A 125 -13.65 10.26 2.99
C ASN A 125 -13.59 10.12 1.47
N ILE A 126 -14.59 9.44 0.90
CA ILE A 126 -14.65 9.17 -0.55
C ILE A 126 -15.58 10.14 -1.30
N GLY A 127 -16.02 11.22 -0.64
CA GLY A 127 -16.89 12.24 -1.22
C GLY A 127 -18.39 11.94 -1.03
N ASN A 128 -19.22 12.88 -1.43
CA ASN A 128 -20.69 12.79 -1.35
C ASN A 128 -21.24 12.43 0.05
N GLY A 129 -20.51 12.83 1.11
CA GLY A 129 -20.87 12.48 2.48
C GLY A 129 -20.69 11.00 2.82
N LEU A 130 -19.96 10.26 2.02
CA LEU A 130 -19.64 8.85 2.26
C LEU A 130 -18.22 8.70 2.82
N ARG A 131 -18.05 7.72 3.71
CA ARG A 131 -16.78 7.34 4.30
C ARG A 131 -16.59 5.84 4.17
N LEU A 132 -15.38 5.44 3.87
CA LEU A 132 -14.96 4.04 3.83
C LEU A 132 -14.11 3.76 5.05
N ARG A 133 -14.55 2.86 5.93
CA ARG A 133 -13.76 2.34 7.04
C ARG A 133 -13.21 0.98 6.67
N VAL A 134 -11.90 0.79 6.84
CA VAL A 134 -11.20 -0.46 6.56
C VAL A 134 -10.45 -0.88 7.82
N LYS A 135 -10.58 -2.14 8.20
CA LYS A 135 -9.77 -2.76 9.26
C LYS A 135 -8.93 -3.85 8.64
N LEU A 136 -7.62 -3.73 8.73
CA LEU A 136 -6.67 -4.68 8.16
C LEU A 136 -5.91 -5.38 9.27
N LYS A 137 -5.68 -6.68 9.10
CA LYS A 137 -4.84 -7.48 9.96
C LYS A 137 -4.03 -8.47 9.15
N GLY A 138 -2.78 -8.68 9.53
CA GLY A 138 -1.92 -9.63 8.82
C GLY A 138 -0.45 -9.44 9.15
N THR A 139 0.40 -9.69 8.16
CA THR A 139 1.85 -9.66 8.28
C THR A 139 2.48 -8.69 7.29
N LEU A 140 3.59 -8.12 7.69
CA LEU A 140 4.44 -7.26 6.88
C LEU A 140 5.89 -7.72 7.05
N ASP A 141 6.53 -8.11 5.96
CA ASP A 141 7.96 -8.38 5.91
C ASP A 141 8.68 -7.13 5.37
N PHE A 142 9.71 -6.74 6.09
CA PHE A 142 10.43 -5.51 5.84
C PHE A 142 11.94 -5.75 5.85
N GLN A 143 12.66 -5.11 4.93
CA GLN A 143 14.11 -5.14 4.86
C GLN A 143 14.69 -3.80 5.34
N PRO A 144 15.15 -3.70 6.61
CA PRO A 144 15.58 -2.43 7.20
C PRO A 144 16.73 -1.75 6.47
N GLN A 145 17.69 -2.53 5.95
CA GLN A 145 18.85 -1.97 5.23
C GLN A 145 18.48 -1.35 3.89
N GLY A 146 17.43 -1.87 3.22
CA GLY A 146 16.92 -1.34 1.97
C GLY A 146 15.80 -0.32 2.13
N THR A 147 15.19 -0.25 3.32
CA THR A 147 13.99 0.56 3.63
C THR A 147 12.77 0.22 2.78
N TRP A 148 12.56 -1.08 2.47
CA TRP A 148 11.40 -1.56 1.69
C TRP A 148 10.65 -2.69 2.35
N SER A 149 9.35 -2.74 2.08
CA SER A 149 8.53 -3.92 2.32
C SER A 149 8.83 -4.98 1.27
N THR A 150 9.16 -6.19 1.70
CA THR A 150 9.40 -7.32 0.79
C THR A 150 8.15 -8.16 0.58
N ALA A 151 7.29 -8.23 1.58
CA ALA A 151 5.98 -8.84 1.45
C ALA A 151 4.97 -8.17 2.39
N ALA A 152 3.71 -8.12 1.97
CA ALA A 152 2.60 -7.74 2.83
C ALA A 152 1.41 -8.65 2.54
N HIS A 153 0.83 -9.24 3.57
CA HIS A 153 -0.35 -10.08 3.51
C HIS A 153 -1.34 -9.58 4.57
N VAL A 154 -2.22 -8.67 4.18
CA VAL A 154 -3.20 -8.09 5.09
C VAL A 154 -4.61 -8.23 4.54
N LYS A 155 -5.57 -8.49 5.40
CA LYS A 155 -6.98 -8.63 5.05
C LYS A 155 -7.88 -8.15 6.17
N GLY A 156 -9.13 -7.87 5.81
CA GLY A 156 -10.14 -7.57 6.81
C GLY A 156 -11.39 -6.93 6.24
N PRO A 157 -12.34 -6.60 7.13
CA PRO A 157 -13.61 -6.02 6.73
C PRO A 157 -13.49 -4.58 6.27
N MET A 158 -14.35 -4.23 5.34
CA MET A 158 -14.56 -2.90 4.81
C MET A 158 -16.02 -2.49 5.03
N THR A 159 -16.27 -1.30 5.55
CA THR A 159 -17.61 -0.79 5.81
C THR A 159 -17.80 0.58 5.17
N LEU A 160 -18.83 0.72 4.36
CA LEU A 160 -19.28 1.98 3.81
C LEU A 160 -20.23 2.66 4.80
N LEU A 161 -19.92 3.90 5.18
CA LEU A 161 -20.68 4.71 6.11
C LEU A 161 -21.22 5.97 5.42
N ASN A 162 -22.41 6.43 5.81
CA ASN A 162 -22.89 7.75 5.42
C ASN A 162 -22.29 8.86 6.33
N GLY A 163 -22.65 10.13 6.05
CA GLY A 163 -22.18 11.27 6.81
C GLY A 163 -22.60 11.26 8.30
N LYS A 164 -23.65 10.52 8.64
CA LYS A 164 -24.14 10.36 10.02
C LYS A 164 -23.45 9.19 10.73
N GLY A 165 -22.67 8.37 10.01
CA GLY A 165 -22.02 7.19 10.55
C GLY A 165 -22.82 5.90 10.43
N ASP A 166 -24.00 5.93 9.80
CA ASP A 166 -24.81 4.72 9.58
C ASP A 166 -24.16 3.89 8.47
N GLU A 167 -24.16 2.58 8.67
CA GLU A 167 -23.68 1.60 7.71
C GLU A 167 -24.57 1.53 6.47
N LYS A 168 -23.98 1.54 5.30
CA LYS A 168 -24.62 1.45 3.99
C LYS A 168 -24.23 0.21 3.21
N GLY A 169 -23.15 -0.44 3.61
CA GLY A 169 -22.69 -1.68 3.00
C GLY A 169 -21.42 -2.18 3.65
N THR A 170 -21.18 -3.46 3.48
CA THR A 170 -19.97 -4.14 3.96
C THR A 170 -19.33 -4.95 2.84
N GLY A 171 -18.05 -5.23 2.99
CA GLY A 171 -17.28 -6.11 2.13
C GLY A 171 -16.00 -6.52 2.83
N ASP A 172 -15.19 -7.27 2.12
CA ASP A 172 -13.87 -7.65 2.58
C ASP A 172 -12.81 -7.12 1.61
N VAL A 173 -11.65 -6.82 2.15
CA VAL A 173 -10.46 -6.44 1.38
C VAL A 173 -9.31 -7.35 1.76
N ALA A 174 -8.55 -7.78 0.77
CA ALA A 174 -7.26 -8.45 0.95
C ALA A 174 -6.22 -7.74 0.09
N VAL A 175 -5.06 -7.50 0.66
CA VAL A 175 -3.90 -6.94 -0.03
C VAL A 175 -2.75 -7.92 0.13
N GLU A 176 -2.24 -8.38 -1.01
CA GLU A 176 -1.07 -9.23 -1.09
C GLU A 176 -0.04 -8.55 -1.97
N ILE A 177 1.11 -8.28 -1.39
CA ILE A 177 2.26 -7.67 -2.08
C ILE A 177 3.44 -8.60 -1.86
N THR A 178 4.18 -8.88 -2.91
CA THR A 178 5.49 -9.53 -2.85
C THR A 178 6.44 -8.78 -3.77
N GLN A 179 7.58 -8.38 -3.26
CA GLN A 179 8.61 -7.67 -4.01
C GLN A 179 9.93 -8.44 -3.86
N THR A 180 10.60 -8.67 -4.98
CA THR A 180 11.93 -9.27 -5.02
C THR A 180 12.91 -8.24 -5.56
N PHE A 181 14.00 -8.04 -4.85
CA PHE A 181 15.08 -7.13 -5.24
C PHE A 181 16.32 -7.99 -5.55
N GLU A 182 16.85 -7.84 -6.75
CA GLU A 182 18.11 -8.45 -7.21
C GLU A 182 19.25 -7.43 -7.12
#